data_d6cf367aa7a459dc62012d66b6aec994
#
_entry.id   d6cf367aa7a459dc62012d66b6aec994
#
_cell.length_a   1.000
_cell.length_b   1.000
_cell.length_c   1.000
_cell.angle_alpha   90.00
_cell.angle_beta   90.00
_cell.angle_gamma   90.00
#
_symmetry.space_group_name_H-M   'P 1'
#
loop_
_entity.id
_entity.type
_entity.pdbx_description
1 polymer ?
#
loop_
_entity_poly.entity_id
_entity_poly.type
_entity_poly.pdbx_seq_one_letter_code
_entity_poly.pdbx_strand_id
1 'polypeptide(L)'
;CENTLKIAEFLKGHNKVSWVNYAGLPDHRDHGLVQKYMSGRASGILSFGVKGGREGGGRFQDALKLFTRLVNIGDNKSLACHPATTTHFKLKPEDRAELGITDGVIRSLVTLRYE
;
A
#
# COMPACT_ATOMS: atom_id res chain seq x y z
N CYS A 1 -5.49 1.32 12.17
CA CYS A 1 -6.63 1.59 11.26
C CYS A 1 -6.82 3.08 11.00
N GLU A 2 -6.87 3.94 12.03
CA GLU A 2 -7.06 5.40 11.83
C GLU A 2 -5.91 6.03 11.05
N ASN A 3 -4.68 5.74 11.42
CA ASN A 3 -3.50 6.24 10.68
C ASN A 3 -3.47 5.73 9.24
N THR A 4 -3.87 4.49 9.01
CA THR A 4 -3.96 3.92 7.67
C THR A 4 -4.99 4.64 6.83
N LEU A 5 -6.15 4.96 7.40
CA LEU A 5 -7.20 5.71 6.71
C LEU A 5 -6.71 7.12 6.32
N LYS A 6 -6.09 7.85 7.26
CA LYS A 6 -5.51 9.18 6.97
C LYS A 6 -4.47 9.15 5.85
N ILE A 7 -3.60 8.13 5.86
CA ILE A 7 -2.60 7.95 4.79
C ILE A 7 -3.27 7.60 3.47
N ALA A 8 -4.30 6.72 3.47
CA ALA A 8 -5.03 6.37 2.26
C ALA A 8 -5.73 7.59 1.63
N GLU A 9 -6.36 8.44 2.44
CA GLU A 9 -6.99 9.69 2.00
C GLU A 9 -5.96 10.67 1.43
N PHE A 10 -4.84 10.84 2.10
CA PHE A 10 -3.73 11.67 1.61
C PHE A 10 -3.20 11.17 0.26
N LEU A 11 -2.94 9.88 0.13
CA LEU A 11 -2.44 9.27 -1.10
C LEU A 11 -3.44 9.38 -2.25
N LYS A 12 -4.74 9.23 -1.96
CA LYS A 12 -5.81 9.38 -2.95
C LYS A 12 -5.85 10.77 -3.60
N GLY A 13 -5.54 11.80 -2.81
CA GLY A 13 -5.45 13.18 -3.30
C GLY A 13 -4.08 13.57 -3.91
N HIS A 14 -3.09 12.70 -3.86
CA HIS A 14 -1.73 13.04 -4.29
C HIS A 14 -1.52 12.87 -5.80
N ASN A 15 -0.97 13.89 -6.46
CA ASN A 15 -0.80 13.94 -7.92
C ASN A 15 0.16 12.87 -8.52
N LYS A 16 1.05 12.31 -7.72
CA LYS A 16 2.00 11.24 -8.11
C LYS A 16 1.47 9.83 -7.88
N VAL A 17 0.27 9.71 -7.31
CA VAL A 17 -0.40 8.43 -7.07
C VAL A 17 -1.49 8.25 -8.12
N SER A 18 -1.56 7.06 -8.72
CA SER A 18 -2.53 6.74 -9.76
C SER A 18 -3.80 6.10 -9.21
N TRP A 19 -3.67 5.31 -8.14
CA TRP A 19 -4.79 4.66 -7.47
C TRP A 19 -4.39 4.26 -6.03
N VAL A 20 -5.40 4.08 -5.18
CA VAL A 20 -5.25 3.57 -3.81
C VAL A 20 -6.26 2.45 -3.59
N ASN A 21 -5.80 1.33 -3.06
CA ASN A 21 -6.62 0.19 -2.68
C ASN A 21 -6.59 0.00 -1.17
N TYR A 22 -7.65 0.42 -0.50
CA TYR A 22 -7.83 0.29 0.94
C TYR A 22 -9.31 0.19 1.29
N ALA A 23 -9.72 -0.93 1.88
CA ALA A 23 -11.13 -1.22 2.18
C ALA A 23 -11.76 -0.29 3.25
N GLY A 24 -10.94 0.47 3.97
CA GLY A 24 -11.40 1.51 4.89
C GLY A 24 -11.90 2.78 4.20
N LEU A 25 -11.59 2.99 2.92
CA LEU A 25 -12.11 4.11 2.16
C LEU A 25 -13.60 3.93 1.84
N PRO A 26 -14.43 4.96 1.99
CA PRO A 26 -15.89 4.85 1.80
C PRO A 26 -16.33 4.41 0.39
N ASP A 27 -15.53 4.72 -0.62
CA ASP A 27 -15.78 4.37 -2.01
C ASP A 27 -15.18 3.02 -2.46
N HIS A 28 -14.53 2.30 -1.54
CA HIS A 28 -14.01 0.96 -1.84
C HIS A 28 -15.17 -0.05 -1.95
N ARG A 29 -15.11 -0.93 -2.96
CA ARG A 29 -16.15 -1.94 -3.22
C ARG A 29 -16.50 -2.81 -2.01
N ASP A 30 -15.51 -3.10 -1.16
CA ASP A 30 -15.64 -3.98 0.00
C ASP A 30 -15.84 -3.19 1.31
N HIS A 31 -16.05 -1.87 1.25
CA HIS A 31 -16.24 -1.04 2.45
C HIS A 31 -17.41 -1.52 3.32
N GLY A 32 -18.52 -1.93 2.68
CA GLY A 32 -19.68 -2.50 3.38
C GLY A 32 -19.35 -3.77 4.18
N LEU A 33 -18.43 -4.59 3.67
CA LEU A 33 -17.97 -5.80 4.39
C LEU A 33 -17.12 -5.43 5.62
N VAL A 34 -16.31 -4.37 5.52
CA VAL A 34 -15.56 -3.83 6.66
C VAL A 34 -16.52 -3.36 7.76
N GLN A 35 -17.59 -2.66 7.40
CA GLN A 35 -18.60 -2.25 8.38
C GLN A 35 -19.28 -3.45 9.04
N LYS A 36 -19.64 -4.45 8.25
CA LYS A 36 -20.37 -5.64 8.73
C LYS A 36 -19.53 -6.57 9.60
N TYR A 37 -18.30 -6.88 9.18
CA TYR A 37 -17.49 -7.93 9.79
C TYR A 37 -16.31 -7.43 10.64
N MET A 38 -15.91 -6.17 10.47
CA MET A 38 -14.72 -5.60 11.12
C MET A 38 -15.06 -4.37 11.97
N SER A 39 -16.34 -4.17 12.30
CA SER A 39 -16.81 -3.02 13.11
C SER A 39 -16.33 -1.66 12.58
N GLY A 40 -16.25 -1.52 11.28
CA GLY A 40 -15.77 -0.31 10.62
C GLY A 40 -14.25 -0.08 10.66
N ARG A 41 -13.48 -1.03 11.21
CA ARG A 41 -12.03 -0.93 11.32
C ARG A 41 -11.34 -1.83 10.30
N ALA A 42 -10.96 -1.29 9.16
CA ALA A 42 -10.15 -1.99 8.18
C ALA A 42 -8.73 -2.27 8.71
N SER A 43 -7.97 -3.08 7.98
CA SER A 43 -6.62 -3.47 8.37
C SER A 43 -5.62 -2.29 8.40
N GLY A 44 -4.41 -2.54 8.88
CA GLY A 44 -3.27 -1.63 8.77
C GLY A 44 -2.56 -1.69 7.42
N ILE A 45 -3.03 -2.51 6.48
CA ILE A 45 -2.39 -2.74 5.18
C ILE A 45 -3.16 -1.98 4.10
N LEU A 46 -2.43 -1.25 3.27
CA LEU A 46 -2.94 -0.63 2.06
C LEU A 46 -1.96 -0.86 0.89
N SER A 47 -2.46 -0.76 -0.32
CA SER A 47 -1.64 -0.73 -1.53
C SER A 47 -2.02 0.45 -2.41
N PHE A 48 -1.06 0.96 -3.16
CA PHE A 48 -1.29 2.07 -4.08
C PHE A 48 -0.29 2.00 -5.24
N GLY A 49 -0.65 2.63 -6.33
CA GLY A 49 0.20 2.75 -7.50
C GLY A 49 0.86 4.13 -7.57
N VAL A 50 2.18 4.17 -7.70
CA VAL A 50 2.91 5.40 -8.02
C VAL A 50 3.07 5.57 -9.52
N LYS A 51 2.98 6.81 -10.00
CA LYS A 51 3.26 7.15 -11.39
C LYS A 51 4.75 6.98 -11.70
N GLY A 52 5.09 6.63 -12.92
CA GLY A 52 6.48 6.40 -13.34
C GLY A 52 6.92 4.93 -13.25
N GLY A 53 5.98 3.98 -13.07
CA GLY A 53 6.24 2.55 -13.13
C GLY A 53 7.29 2.08 -12.14
N ARG A 54 8.15 1.15 -12.58
CA ARG A 54 9.19 0.54 -11.74
C ARG A 54 10.20 1.55 -11.19
N GLU A 55 10.61 2.51 -11.99
CA GLU A 55 11.54 3.56 -11.57
C GLU A 55 10.89 4.50 -10.56
N GLY A 56 9.63 4.87 -10.77
CA GLY A 56 8.85 5.66 -9.81
C GLY A 56 8.70 4.95 -8.46
N GLY A 57 8.42 3.65 -8.46
CA GLY A 57 8.37 2.80 -7.26
C GLY A 57 9.71 2.73 -6.54
N GLY A 58 10.80 2.56 -7.28
CA GLY A 58 12.17 2.54 -6.73
C GLY A 58 12.52 3.87 -6.05
N ARG A 59 12.31 4.99 -6.72
CA ARG A 59 12.55 6.33 -6.15
C ARG A 59 11.69 6.61 -4.92
N PHE A 60 10.45 6.16 -4.92
CA PHE A 60 9.59 6.25 -3.74
C PHE A 60 10.20 5.50 -2.55
N GLN A 61 10.64 4.26 -2.75
CA GLN A 61 11.27 3.45 -1.71
C GLN A 61 12.55 4.09 -1.17
N ASP A 62 13.39 4.66 -2.03
CA ASP A 62 14.65 5.29 -1.65
C ASP A 62 14.44 6.59 -0.86
N ALA A 63 13.33 7.27 -1.08
CA ALA A 63 12.98 8.51 -0.37
C ALA A 63 12.34 8.28 1.01
N LEU A 64 12.00 7.05 1.37
CA LEU A 64 11.37 6.75 2.65
C LEU A 64 12.31 6.99 3.83
N LYS A 65 11.84 7.72 4.82
CA LYS A 65 12.58 8.01 6.07
C LYS A 65 11.95 7.33 7.28
N LEU A 66 10.64 7.29 7.35
CA LEU A 66 9.88 6.74 8.47
C LEU A 66 9.54 5.26 8.27
N PHE A 67 9.13 4.89 7.06
CA PHE A 67 8.77 3.52 6.73
C PHE A 67 10.02 2.69 6.48
N THR A 68 10.12 1.53 7.13
CA THR A 68 11.19 0.57 6.89
C THR A 68 10.89 -0.26 5.63
N ARG A 69 11.88 -0.44 4.79
CA ARG A 69 11.78 -1.30 3.59
C ARG A 69 11.86 -2.77 4.01
N LEU A 70 10.70 -3.37 4.25
CA LEU A 70 10.59 -4.75 4.71
C LEU A 70 9.23 -5.32 4.33
N VAL A 71 9.18 -6.64 4.19
CA VAL A 71 7.95 -7.41 3.99
C VAL A 71 7.62 -8.15 5.28
N ASN A 72 6.52 -7.77 5.94
CA ASN A 72 6.01 -8.46 7.11
C ASN A 72 4.53 -8.12 7.32
N ILE A 73 3.87 -8.85 8.21
CA ILE A 73 2.49 -8.60 8.67
C ILE A 73 2.51 -8.64 10.19
N GLY A 74 1.86 -7.66 10.84
CA GLY A 74 1.77 -7.61 12.30
C GLY A 74 3.02 -7.04 12.98
N ASP A 75 3.90 -6.37 12.25
CA ASP A 75 5.04 -5.67 12.81
C ASP A 75 4.60 -4.41 13.59
N ASN A 76 5.38 -4.01 14.58
CA ASN A 76 5.20 -2.77 15.33
C ASN A 76 5.82 -1.55 14.63
N LYS A 77 6.48 -1.73 13.50
CA LYS A 77 7.03 -0.67 12.63
C LYS A 77 6.17 -0.49 11.40
N SER A 78 6.09 0.74 10.92
CA SER A 78 5.49 1.01 9.61
C SER A 78 6.43 0.56 8.50
N LEU A 79 5.91 -0.27 7.61
CA LEU A 79 6.68 -0.95 6.56
C LEU A 79 6.17 -0.56 5.18
N ALA A 80 7.08 -0.57 4.20
CA ALA A 80 6.72 -0.46 2.79
C ALA A 80 7.58 -1.38 1.93
N CYS A 81 6.99 -2.00 0.92
CA CYS A 81 7.70 -2.78 -0.08
C CYS A 81 7.23 -2.42 -1.49
N HIS A 82 8.13 -2.63 -2.45
CA HIS A 82 7.87 -2.52 -3.88
C HIS A 82 7.92 -3.93 -4.49
N PRO A 83 6.77 -4.62 -4.65
CA PRO A 83 6.76 -6.03 -5.01
C PRO A 83 7.48 -6.35 -6.32
N ALA A 84 7.40 -5.47 -7.32
CA ALA A 84 8.03 -5.68 -8.62
C ALA A 84 9.57 -5.79 -8.55
N THR A 85 10.22 -5.18 -7.55
CA THR A 85 11.68 -5.24 -7.37
C THR A 85 12.12 -6.11 -6.20
N THR A 86 11.21 -6.65 -5.41
CA THR A 86 11.52 -7.43 -4.21
C THR A 86 10.87 -8.82 -4.25
N THR A 87 9.64 -8.96 -3.76
CA THR A 87 8.99 -10.26 -3.58
C THR A 87 8.61 -10.95 -4.89
N HIS A 88 8.33 -10.21 -5.94
CA HIS A 88 7.83 -10.70 -7.23
C HIS A 88 8.76 -10.35 -8.41
N PHE A 89 10.03 -10.05 -8.13
CA PHE A 89 10.96 -9.63 -9.20
C PHE A 89 11.30 -10.75 -10.20
N LYS A 90 11.17 -12.03 -9.79
CA LYS A 90 11.42 -13.19 -10.65
C LYS A 90 10.27 -13.48 -11.62
N LEU A 91 9.08 -12.95 -11.35
CA LEU A 91 7.93 -13.13 -12.23
C LEU A 91 8.04 -12.22 -13.46
N LYS A 92 7.56 -12.72 -14.60
CA LYS A 92 7.43 -11.89 -15.81
C LYS A 92 6.43 -10.75 -15.57
N PRO A 93 6.56 -9.61 -16.27
CA PRO A 93 5.64 -8.49 -16.14
C PRO A 93 4.17 -8.87 -16.37
N GLU A 94 3.90 -9.77 -17.33
CA GLU A 94 2.56 -10.26 -17.65
C GLU A 94 1.95 -11.02 -16.48
N ASP A 95 2.71 -11.95 -15.88
CA ASP A 95 2.26 -12.77 -14.73
C ASP A 95 1.99 -11.89 -13.50
N ARG A 96 2.83 -10.86 -13.29
CA ARG A 96 2.59 -9.88 -12.23
C ARG A 96 1.33 -9.06 -12.46
N ALA A 97 1.06 -8.66 -13.70
CA ALA A 97 -0.14 -7.89 -14.04
C ALA A 97 -1.43 -8.69 -13.77
N GLU A 98 -1.44 -10.00 -14.06
CA GLU A 98 -2.55 -10.90 -13.73
C GLU A 98 -2.82 -10.96 -12.22
N LEU A 99 -1.78 -10.87 -11.40
CA LEU A 99 -1.87 -10.80 -9.95
C LEU A 99 -2.23 -9.39 -9.42
N GLY A 100 -2.42 -8.42 -10.29
CA GLY A 100 -2.64 -7.02 -9.91
C GLY A 100 -1.38 -6.30 -9.41
N ILE A 101 -0.19 -6.88 -9.63
CA ILE A 101 1.10 -6.33 -9.20
C ILE A 101 1.78 -5.67 -10.39
N THR A 102 1.36 -4.45 -10.70
CA THR A 102 2.01 -3.63 -11.74
C THR A 102 3.34 -3.06 -11.24
N ASP A 103 4.14 -2.51 -12.17
CA ASP A 103 5.49 -2.04 -11.85
C ASP A 103 5.56 -0.89 -10.84
N GLY A 104 4.49 -0.11 -10.69
CA GLY A 104 4.41 1.01 -9.76
C GLY A 104 3.73 0.70 -8.41
N VAL A 105 3.37 -0.56 -8.13
CA VAL A 105 2.66 -0.93 -6.90
C VAL A 105 3.56 -0.83 -5.68
N ILE A 106 3.08 -0.11 -4.67
CA ILE A 106 3.63 -0.09 -3.32
C ILE A 106 2.64 -0.74 -2.37
N ARG A 107 3.13 -1.63 -1.52
CA ARG A 107 2.37 -2.20 -0.40
C ARG A 107 2.92 -1.65 0.90
N SER A 108 2.05 -1.09 1.73
CA SER A 108 2.43 -0.52 3.03
C SER A 108 1.66 -1.15 4.17
N LEU A 109 2.35 -1.42 5.26
CA LEU A 109 1.78 -1.70 6.57
C LEU A 109 1.96 -0.45 7.43
N VAL A 110 0.86 0.09 7.93
CA VAL A 110 0.85 1.28 8.77
C VAL A 110 0.53 0.89 10.20
N THR A 111 1.41 1.24 11.12
CA THR A 111 1.24 0.95 12.55
C THR A 111 1.13 2.24 13.37
N LEU A 112 0.74 2.09 14.63
CA LEU A 112 0.90 3.15 15.62
C LEU A 112 2.38 3.19 16.02
N ARG A 113 3.04 4.30 15.80
CA ARG A 113 4.29 4.60 16.50
C ARG A 113 3.92 5.30 17.80
N TYR A 114 4.27 4.68 18.90
CA TYR A 114 4.45 5.40 20.14
C TYR A 114 5.87 6.00 20.10
N GLU A 115 5.93 7.28 20.00
CA GLU A 115 7.16 8.01 20.32
C GLU A 115 7.28 8.15 21.83
#